data_3245f849708f80bf81de30ca1177b038
#
_entry.id   3245f849708f80bf81de30ca1177b038
#
_cell.length_a   1.000
_cell.length_b   1.000
_cell.length_c   1.000
_cell.angle_alpha   90.00
_cell.angle_beta   90.00
_cell.angle_gamma   90.00
#
_symmetry.space_group_name_H-M   'P 1'
#
loop_
_entity.id
_entity.type
_entity.pdbx_description
1 polymer ?
#
loop_
_entity_poly.entity_id
_entity_poly.type
_entity_poly.pdbx_seq_one_letter_code
_entity_poly.pdbx_strand_id
1 'polypeptide(L)'
;SASAEQGDDGDTAVSQADIGTESASELNEIIAAAADSAEGDAVGIEANADGSWDVQFETSDGAETEVHVTADGTTEVLSTEAAEADDIAPPAVLDADTVDALVAAAMDEVSGNITDIEIDDDTASPFDISVVQSNGRTIDVELDADMTVVAINPAQS
;
A
#
# COMPACT_ATOMS: atom_id res chain seq x y z
N SER A 1 -9.04 -28.64 0.91
CA SER A 1 -8.67 -28.97 1.52
C SER A 1 -8.46 -28.90 1.56
N ALA A 2 -8.81 -28.81 1.53
CA ALA A 2 -8.46 -29.02 2.17
C ALA A 2 -8.20 -28.93 2.24
N SER A 3 -8.58 -28.85 2.15
CA SER A 3 -8.20 -29.00 2.82
C SER A 3 -7.98 -28.76 2.91
N ALA A 4 -8.31 -28.69 2.91
CA ALA A 4 -7.98 -28.64 3.59
C ALA A 4 -7.79 -28.33 3.58
N GLU A 5 -8.01 -28.10 3.55
CA GLU A 5 -7.62 -28.02 4.15
C GLU A 5 -7.42 -27.64 4.16
N GLN A 6 -7.65 -27.55 4.02
CA GLN A 6 -7.27 -27.41 4.60
C GLN A 6 -7.11 -27.11 4.84
N GLY A 7 -7.29 -27.15 4.77
CA GLY A 7 -7.06 -27.04 5.54
C GLY A 7 -6.95 -26.59 5.66
N ASP A 8 -7.11 -26.55 5.91
CA ASP A 8 -6.84 -26.26 6.48
C ASP A 8 -6.78 -25.91 6.64
N ASP A 9 -6.96 -25.77 6.84
CA ASP A 9 -6.80 -25.43 7.42
C ASP A 9 -6.84 -24.99 7.62
N GLY A 10 -6.84 -24.98 7.99
CA GLY A 10 -6.96 -24.50 8.45
C GLY A 10 -6.48 -23.68 8.56
N ASP A 11 -6.23 -23.59 8.90
CA ASP A 11 -5.85 -22.81 8.89
C ASP A 11 -5.54 -22.00 8.38
N THR A 12 -5.73 -21.98 8.97
CA THR A 12 -5.26 -21.49 7.91
C THR A 12 -4.45 -20.25 7.70
N ALA A 13 -3.14 -20.26 7.81
CA ALA A 13 -2.28 -19.13 7.56
C ALA A 13 -2.27 -18.82 6.07
N VAL A 14 -2.54 -17.56 5.71
CA VAL A 14 -2.47 -17.12 4.33
C VAL A 14 -0.99 -17.11 3.91
N SER A 15 -0.69 -17.71 2.78
CA SER A 15 0.65 -17.65 2.22
C SER A 15 1.02 -16.20 1.94
N GLN A 16 2.29 -15.84 2.15
CA GLN A 16 2.75 -14.48 1.88
C GLN A 16 2.50 -14.08 0.42
N ALA A 17 2.54 -15.04 -0.49
CA ALA A 17 2.29 -14.78 -1.91
C ALA A 17 0.82 -14.40 -2.19
N ASP A 18 -0.08 -14.69 -1.24
CA ASP A 18 -1.52 -14.38 -1.40
C ASP A 18 -1.89 -13.03 -0.78
N ILE A 19 -0.93 -12.35 -0.15
CA ILE A 19 -1.17 -11.03 0.44
C ILE A 19 -1.05 -9.98 -0.67
N GLY A 20 -1.88 -8.95 -0.60
CA GLY A 20 -1.81 -7.85 -1.55
C GLY A 20 -2.64 -8.07 -2.80
N THR A 21 -2.44 -7.24 -3.79
CA THR A 21 -3.20 -7.31 -5.04
C THR A 21 -2.38 -6.74 -6.20
N GLU A 22 -2.65 -7.21 -7.40
CA GLU A 22 -2.08 -6.63 -8.62
C GLU A 22 -3.04 -5.63 -9.27
N SER A 23 -4.20 -5.39 -8.66
CA SER A 23 -5.27 -4.58 -9.24
C SER A 23 -5.23 -3.15 -8.69
N ALA A 24 -4.97 -2.18 -9.58
CA ALA A 24 -5.06 -0.76 -9.23
C ALA A 24 -6.47 -0.39 -8.81
N SER A 25 -7.48 -0.98 -9.46
CA SER A 25 -8.88 -0.73 -9.13
C SER A 25 -9.19 -1.12 -7.69
N GLU A 26 -8.69 -2.26 -7.26
CA GLU A 26 -8.90 -2.71 -5.88
C GLU A 26 -8.23 -1.76 -4.88
N LEU A 27 -7.00 -1.35 -5.16
CA LEU A 27 -6.30 -0.40 -4.30
C LEU A 27 -7.05 0.93 -4.21
N ASN A 28 -7.55 1.42 -5.32
CA ASN A 28 -8.31 2.67 -5.35
C ASN A 28 -9.61 2.57 -4.55
N GLU A 29 -10.28 1.42 -4.60
CA GLU A 29 -11.50 1.20 -3.81
C GLU A 29 -11.21 1.20 -2.32
N ILE A 30 -10.10 0.57 -1.92
CA ILE A 30 -9.69 0.53 -0.51
C ILE A 30 -9.37 1.92 -0.01
N ILE A 31 -8.61 2.68 -0.79
CA ILE A 31 -8.24 4.05 -0.43
C ILE A 31 -9.49 4.92 -0.35
N ALA A 32 -10.42 4.79 -1.29
CA ALA A 32 -11.66 5.57 -1.28
C ALA A 32 -12.51 5.26 -0.05
N ALA A 33 -12.60 3.99 0.33
CA ALA A 33 -13.34 3.61 1.53
C ALA A 33 -12.71 4.22 2.78
N ALA A 34 -11.38 4.17 2.86
CA ALA A 34 -10.66 4.73 4.02
C ALA A 34 -10.77 6.25 4.07
N ALA A 35 -10.81 6.90 2.90
CA ALA A 35 -10.84 8.37 2.80
C ALA A 35 -12.09 8.98 3.46
N ASP A 36 -13.17 8.22 3.54
CA ASP A 36 -14.39 8.70 4.20
C ASP A 36 -14.19 8.91 5.71
N SER A 37 -13.15 8.31 6.27
CA SER A 37 -12.86 8.35 7.72
C SER A 37 -11.66 9.24 8.05
N ALA A 38 -11.05 9.90 7.07
CA ALA A 38 -9.81 10.65 7.29
C ALA A 38 -9.84 11.97 6.55
N GLU A 39 -9.03 12.92 7.05
CA GLU A 39 -8.78 14.18 6.35
C GLU A 39 -7.45 14.04 5.61
N GLY A 40 -7.27 14.88 4.59
CA GLY A 40 -6.04 14.86 3.82
C GLY A 40 -6.07 13.86 2.69
N ASP A 41 -4.92 13.59 2.14
CA ASP A 41 -4.76 12.71 0.99
C ASP A 41 -4.00 11.45 1.40
N ALA A 42 -4.28 10.34 0.71
CA ALA A 42 -3.58 9.09 0.98
C ALA A 42 -2.10 9.22 0.61
N VAL A 43 -1.23 8.76 1.50
CA VAL A 43 0.22 8.77 1.29
C VAL A 43 0.84 7.40 1.51
N GLY A 44 0.05 6.40 1.87
CA GLY A 44 0.54 5.04 2.02
C GLY A 44 -0.59 4.06 2.15
N ILE A 45 -0.35 2.83 1.68
CA ILE A 45 -1.28 1.72 1.84
C ILE A 45 -0.47 0.45 2.03
N GLU A 46 -0.88 -0.38 2.98
CA GLU A 46 -0.16 -1.59 3.33
C GLU A 46 -1.13 -2.74 3.55
N ALA A 47 -0.80 -3.89 2.97
CA ALA A 47 -1.61 -5.11 3.12
C ALA A 47 -1.23 -5.86 4.39
N ASN A 48 -2.22 -6.42 5.06
CA ASN A 48 -2.02 -7.27 6.23
C ASN A 48 -2.31 -8.73 5.88
N ALA A 49 -1.77 -9.64 6.68
CA ALA A 49 -1.85 -11.07 6.42
C ALA A 49 -3.28 -11.60 6.46
N ASP A 50 -4.19 -10.91 7.15
CA ASP A 50 -5.59 -11.34 7.30
C ASP A 50 -6.49 -10.82 6.17
N GLY A 51 -5.92 -10.19 5.15
CA GLY A 51 -6.69 -9.64 4.05
C GLY A 51 -7.16 -8.21 4.26
N SER A 52 -6.83 -7.61 5.41
CA SER A 52 -7.14 -6.22 5.67
C SER A 52 -6.02 -5.32 5.15
N TRP A 53 -6.27 -4.03 5.16
CA TRP A 53 -5.31 -3.03 4.68
C TRP A 53 -5.27 -1.87 5.67
N ASP A 54 -4.10 -1.23 5.76
CA ASP A 54 -3.95 0.01 6.51
C ASP A 54 -3.61 1.12 5.51
N VAL A 55 -4.33 2.23 5.60
CA VAL A 55 -4.12 3.37 4.68
C VAL A 55 -3.75 4.58 5.52
N GLN A 56 -2.68 5.26 5.13
CA GLN A 56 -2.22 6.45 5.81
C GLN A 56 -2.60 7.69 5.01
N PHE A 57 -3.08 8.71 5.71
CA PHE A 57 -3.48 9.98 5.13
C PHE A 57 -2.70 11.10 5.78
N GLU A 58 -2.43 12.14 5.01
CA GLU A 58 -1.70 13.29 5.51
C GLU A 58 -2.31 14.56 4.93
N THR A 59 -2.52 15.55 5.80
CA THR A 59 -3.00 16.86 5.36
C THR A 59 -1.82 17.69 4.84
N SER A 60 -2.14 18.83 4.21
CA SER A 60 -1.11 19.70 3.65
C SER A 60 -0.21 20.30 4.73
N ASP A 61 -0.66 20.35 5.98
CA ASP A 61 0.16 20.87 7.09
C ASP A 61 0.83 19.77 7.90
N GLY A 62 0.66 18.49 7.50
CA GLY A 62 1.39 17.38 8.11
C GLY A 62 0.64 16.57 9.15
N ALA A 63 -0.65 16.85 9.39
CA ALA A 63 -1.45 16.02 10.30
C ALA A 63 -1.66 14.64 9.66
N GLU A 64 -1.59 13.58 10.46
CA GLU A 64 -1.62 12.21 9.96
C GLU A 64 -2.79 11.43 10.55
N THR A 65 -3.39 10.56 9.73
CA THR A 65 -4.43 9.64 10.17
C THR A 65 -4.18 8.27 9.54
N GLU A 66 -4.28 7.23 10.34
CA GLU A 66 -4.18 5.86 9.83
C GLU A 66 -5.55 5.19 9.96
N VAL A 67 -6.02 4.60 8.86
CA VAL A 67 -7.33 3.95 8.78
C VAL A 67 -7.14 2.48 8.42
N HIS A 68 -7.76 1.60 9.20
CA HIS A 68 -7.77 0.17 8.95
C HIS A 68 -9.01 -0.17 8.14
N VAL A 69 -8.83 -0.94 7.05
CA VAL A 69 -9.92 -1.40 6.19
C VAL A 69 -9.93 -2.91 6.22
N THR A 70 -10.99 -3.49 6.76
CA THR A 70 -11.09 -4.95 6.84
C THR A 70 -11.36 -5.56 5.47
N ALA A 71 -11.22 -6.87 5.37
CA ALA A 71 -11.45 -7.59 4.11
C ALA A 71 -12.86 -7.39 3.56
N ASP A 72 -13.85 -7.11 4.44
CA ASP A 72 -15.22 -6.86 4.02
C ASP A 72 -15.51 -5.37 3.76
N GLY A 73 -14.50 -4.51 3.86
CA GLY A 73 -14.64 -3.09 3.57
C GLY A 73 -15.02 -2.20 4.75
N THR A 74 -15.08 -2.76 5.95
CA THR A 74 -15.35 -1.97 7.15
C THR A 74 -14.11 -1.15 7.51
N THR A 75 -14.30 0.10 7.91
CA THR A 75 -13.19 1.00 8.21
C THR A 75 -13.16 1.37 9.69
N GLU A 76 -11.95 1.57 10.20
CA GLU A 76 -11.73 1.98 11.59
C GLU A 76 -10.50 2.89 11.64
N VAL A 77 -10.61 4.05 12.29
CA VAL A 77 -9.47 4.94 12.50
C VAL A 77 -8.60 4.36 13.61
N LEU A 78 -7.35 4.04 13.29
CA LEU A 78 -6.42 3.47 14.25
C LEU A 78 -5.70 4.55 15.05
N SER A 79 -5.34 5.66 14.41
CA SER A 79 -4.60 6.73 15.06
C SER A 79 -4.77 8.03 14.30
N THR A 80 -4.61 9.13 15.04
CA THR A 80 -4.61 10.49 14.49
C THR A 80 -3.51 11.26 15.19
N GLU A 81 -2.69 11.99 14.42
CA GLU A 81 -1.64 12.83 14.97
C GLU A 81 -1.79 14.24 14.41
N ALA A 82 -1.77 15.24 15.30
CA ALA A 82 -1.84 16.63 14.86
C ALA A 82 -0.54 17.03 14.19
N ALA A 83 -0.63 17.99 13.27
CA ALA A 83 0.53 18.55 12.61
C ALA A 83 1.44 19.25 13.63
N GLU A 84 2.76 19.13 13.42
CA GLU A 84 3.74 19.83 14.24
C GLU A 84 4.34 20.96 13.42
N ALA A 85 4.98 21.92 14.10
CA ALA A 85 5.46 23.14 13.46
C ALA A 85 6.48 22.90 12.36
N ASP A 86 7.25 21.80 12.45
CA ASP A 86 8.28 21.47 11.47
C ASP A 86 7.82 20.45 10.43
N ASP A 87 6.56 20.05 10.46
CA ASP A 87 6.04 19.13 9.46
C ASP A 87 5.91 19.83 8.11
N ILE A 88 6.13 19.07 7.05
CA ILE A 88 6.02 19.55 5.68
C ILE A 88 4.97 18.74 4.93
N ALA A 89 4.41 19.31 3.88
CA ALA A 89 3.48 18.59 3.03
C ALA A 89 4.19 17.44 2.34
N PRO A 90 3.49 16.31 2.08
CA PRO A 90 4.10 15.20 1.35
C PRO A 90 4.45 15.63 -0.07
N PRO A 91 5.52 15.06 -0.66
CA PRO A 91 5.93 15.43 -2.02
C PRO A 91 4.94 14.97 -3.10
N ALA A 92 4.06 14.03 -2.76
CA ALA A 92 3.06 13.50 -3.69
C ALA A 92 1.93 12.89 -2.89
N VAL A 93 0.85 12.51 -3.57
CA VAL A 93 -0.29 11.84 -2.92
C VAL A 93 -0.73 10.67 -3.80
N LEU A 94 -1.43 9.72 -3.18
CA LEU A 94 -1.92 8.53 -3.87
C LEU A 94 -3.35 8.75 -4.34
N ASP A 95 -3.54 9.65 -5.32
CA ASP A 95 -4.84 9.77 -5.96
C ASP A 95 -5.01 8.63 -6.98
N ALA A 96 -6.21 8.50 -7.55
CA ALA A 96 -6.52 7.37 -8.41
C ALA A 96 -5.60 7.28 -9.63
N ASP A 97 -5.31 8.40 -10.27
CA ASP A 97 -4.45 8.41 -11.45
C ASP A 97 -3.02 8.01 -11.09
N THR A 98 -2.54 8.48 -9.95
CA THR A 98 -1.19 8.13 -9.46
C THR A 98 -1.11 6.64 -9.15
N VAL A 99 -2.11 6.09 -8.46
CA VAL A 99 -2.13 4.66 -8.16
C VAL A 99 -2.15 3.84 -9.45
N ASP A 100 -2.98 4.23 -10.42
CA ASP A 100 -3.03 3.53 -11.71
C ASP A 100 -1.67 3.51 -12.39
N ALA A 101 -0.98 4.66 -12.41
CA ALA A 101 0.33 4.77 -13.06
C ALA A 101 1.40 3.98 -12.31
N LEU A 102 1.38 4.03 -10.98
CA LEU A 102 2.35 3.30 -10.16
C LEU A 102 2.20 1.79 -10.32
N VAL A 103 0.96 1.31 -10.31
CA VAL A 103 0.69 -0.13 -10.48
C VAL A 103 1.14 -0.59 -11.86
N ALA A 104 0.81 0.18 -12.90
CA ALA A 104 1.20 -0.18 -14.26
C ALA A 104 2.72 -0.24 -14.40
N ALA A 105 3.43 0.74 -13.84
CA ALA A 105 4.90 0.76 -13.93
C ALA A 105 5.52 -0.39 -13.17
N ALA A 106 5.04 -0.67 -11.96
CA ALA A 106 5.60 -1.76 -11.15
C ALA A 106 5.32 -3.13 -11.77
N MET A 107 4.10 -3.35 -12.24
CA MET A 107 3.71 -4.64 -12.84
C MET A 107 4.38 -4.87 -14.18
N ASP A 108 4.82 -3.83 -14.85
CA ASP A 108 5.58 -3.96 -16.09
C ASP A 108 6.98 -4.52 -15.82
N GLU A 109 7.52 -4.29 -14.62
CA GLU A 109 8.87 -4.73 -14.25
C GLU A 109 8.89 -6.01 -13.41
N VAL A 110 7.89 -6.19 -12.56
CA VAL A 110 7.88 -7.29 -11.58
C VAL A 110 6.49 -7.90 -11.55
N SER A 111 6.42 -9.23 -11.62
CA SER A 111 5.14 -9.94 -11.47
C SER A 111 4.89 -10.29 -10.02
N GLY A 112 3.66 -10.14 -9.56
CA GLY A 112 3.29 -10.48 -8.19
C GLY A 112 2.17 -9.59 -7.69
N ASN A 113 1.98 -9.59 -6.38
CA ASN A 113 0.97 -8.76 -5.73
C ASN A 113 1.64 -7.58 -5.02
N ILE A 114 1.05 -6.41 -5.17
CA ILE A 114 1.51 -5.22 -4.44
C ILE A 114 1.00 -5.35 -3.01
N THR A 115 1.92 -5.24 -2.06
CA THR A 115 1.58 -5.31 -0.63
C THR A 115 1.75 -3.96 0.05
N ASP A 116 2.40 -3.00 -0.61
CA ASP A 116 2.72 -1.73 0.04
C ASP A 116 3.03 -0.68 -1.02
N ILE A 117 2.46 0.51 -0.85
CA ILE A 117 2.84 1.70 -1.62
C ILE A 117 2.99 2.82 -0.61
N GLU A 118 4.16 3.48 -0.61
CA GLU A 118 4.42 4.58 0.31
C GLU A 118 4.99 5.77 -0.44
N ILE A 119 4.63 6.95 0.03
CA ILE A 119 5.25 8.20 -0.41
C ILE A 119 6.36 8.52 0.58
N ASP A 120 7.58 8.64 0.07
CA ASP A 120 8.77 8.93 0.86
C ASP A 120 9.07 10.42 0.79
N ASP A 121 9.78 10.93 1.78
CA ASP A 121 10.24 12.32 1.79
C ASP A 121 11.35 12.59 0.78
N ASP A 122 11.91 11.56 0.18
CA ASP A 122 12.95 11.68 -0.83
C ASP A 122 12.35 12.19 -2.15
N THR A 123 12.64 13.43 -2.50
CA THR A 123 12.06 14.03 -3.71
C THR A 123 12.65 13.47 -5.00
N ALA A 124 13.79 12.77 -4.93
CA ALA A 124 14.39 12.12 -6.11
C ALA A 124 13.64 10.82 -6.45
N SER A 125 13.17 10.08 -5.43
CA SER A 125 12.40 8.87 -5.63
C SER A 125 11.32 8.80 -4.55
N PRO A 126 10.23 9.58 -4.72
CA PRO A 126 9.21 9.67 -3.68
C PRO A 126 8.31 8.45 -3.57
N PHE A 127 8.29 7.56 -4.56
CA PHE A 127 7.39 6.40 -4.55
C PHE A 127 8.15 5.12 -4.28
N ASP A 128 7.64 4.32 -3.34
CA ASP A 128 8.23 3.05 -2.94
C ASP A 128 7.12 2.00 -2.94
N ILE A 129 7.31 0.93 -3.70
CA ILE A 129 6.30 -0.11 -3.86
C ILE A 129 6.92 -1.45 -3.51
N SER A 130 6.24 -2.23 -2.68
CA SER A 130 6.66 -3.59 -2.38
C SER A 130 5.76 -4.58 -3.11
N VAL A 131 6.37 -5.55 -3.79
CA VAL A 131 5.67 -6.57 -4.57
C VAL A 131 6.10 -7.94 -4.07
N VAL A 132 5.13 -8.77 -3.71
CA VAL A 132 5.40 -10.16 -3.30
C VAL A 132 5.18 -11.05 -4.53
N GLN A 133 6.22 -11.82 -4.87
CA GLN A 133 6.17 -12.73 -6.01
C GLN A 133 5.59 -14.09 -5.60
N SER A 134 5.22 -14.90 -6.59
CA SER A 134 4.59 -16.20 -6.34
C SER A 134 5.48 -17.14 -5.53
N ASN A 135 6.81 -16.92 -5.54
CA ASN A 135 7.75 -17.70 -4.75
C ASN A 135 7.90 -17.18 -3.32
N GLY A 136 7.11 -16.17 -2.92
CA GLY A 136 7.14 -15.59 -1.59
C GLY A 136 8.19 -14.50 -1.39
N ARG A 137 8.98 -14.19 -2.41
CA ARG A 137 10.01 -13.16 -2.31
C ARG A 137 9.39 -11.78 -2.49
N THR A 138 9.86 -10.83 -1.71
CA THR A 138 9.41 -9.44 -1.82
C THR A 138 10.45 -8.62 -2.58
N ILE A 139 9.98 -7.83 -3.52
CA ILE A 139 10.81 -6.96 -4.34
C ILE A 139 10.36 -5.52 -4.08
N ASP A 140 11.31 -4.64 -3.81
CA ASP A 140 11.03 -3.20 -3.67
C ASP A 140 11.30 -2.51 -4.99
N VAL A 141 10.33 -1.70 -5.43
CA VAL A 141 10.42 -0.91 -6.67
C VAL A 141 10.35 0.55 -6.28
N GLU A 142 11.38 1.31 -6.67
CA GLU A 142 11.41 2.76 -6.39
C GLU A 142 11.16 3.51 -7.69
N LEU A 143 10.34 4.55 -7.62
CA LEU A 143 9.98 5.35 -8.78
C LEU A 143 10.20 6.83 -8.49
N ASP A 144 10.58 7.56 -9.52
CA ASP A 144 10.77 9.01 -9.39
C ASP A 144 9.42 9.74 -9.46
N ALA A 145 9.46 11.07 -9.42
CA ALA A 145 8.27 11.90 -9.40
C ALA A 145 7.43 11.75 -10.67
N ASP A 146 8.05 11.32 -11.77
CA ASP A 146 7.35 11.05 -13.03
C ASP A 146 6.82 9.63 -13.11
N MET A 147 6.96 8.87 -12.02
CA MET A 147 6.52 7.48 -11.91
C MET A 147 7.29 6.55 -12.86
N THR A 148 8.56 6.89 -13.09
CA THR A 148 9.49 6.05 -13.82
C THR A 148 10.28 5.23 -12.81
N VAL A 149 10.42 3.92 -13.07
CA VAL A 149 11.16 3.04 -12.18
C VAL A 149 12.64 3.39 -12.23
N VAL A 150 13.24 3.66 -11.06
CA VAL A 150 14.64 4.03 -10.95
C VAL A 150 15.48 2.99 -10.22
N ALA A 151 14.83 2.07 -9.47
CA ALA A 151 15.54 1.01 -8.79
C ALA A 151 14.60 -0.17 -8.53
N ILE A 152 15.13 -1.38 -8.64
CA ILE A 152 14.41 -2.62 -8.31
C ILE A 152 15.36 -3.44 -7.45
N ASN A 153 14.98 -3.72 -6.21
CA ASN A 153 15.84 -4.38 -5.25
C ASN A 153 15.09 -5.47 -4.49
N PRO A 154 15.76 -6.59 -4.17
CA PRO A 154 15.14 -7.53 -3.23
C PRO A 154 14.96 -6.84 -1.88
N ALA A 155 13.77 -7.02 -1.27
CA ALA A 155 13.53 -6.44 0.03
C ALA A 155 14.37 -7.11 1.09
N GLN A 156 14.74 -6.34 2.10
CA GLN A 156 15.43 -6.87 3.26
C GLN A 156 14.46 -7.72 4.06
N SER A 157 14.86 -8.90 4.45
CA SER A 157 14.03 -9.81 5.24
C SER A 157 14.41 -9.79 6.70
#